data_c16f4a2fd1d297ea0644c067d1e26bc3
#
_entry.id   c16f4a2fd1d297ea0644c067d1e26bc3
#
_cell.length_a   1.000
_cell.length_b   1.000
_cell.length_c   1.000
_cell.angle_alpha   90.00
_cell.angle_beta   90.00
_cell.angle_gamma   90.00
#
_symmetry.space_group_name_H-M   'P 1'
#
loop_
_entity.id
_entity.type
_entity.pdbx_description
1 polymer ?
#
loop_
_entity_poly.entity_id
_entity_poly.type
_entity_poly.pdbx_seq_one_letter_code
_entity_poly.pdbx_strand_id
1 'polypeptide(L)'
;DVMRNLLTRLRSGGLVALLGDRDISRSGVTVDFFGEPAAFPAGPAMLASLTDAPLFPVTMHYEGSRAIAVIQDQIQVPEFLPKRERVAHMTQQIAGAFEVGIDQHPEDWHMLQQIWLADRGPQ
;
A
#
# COMPACT_ATOMS: atom_id res chain seq x y z
N ASP A 1 -0.51 19.80 -8.68
CA ASP A 1 0.25 18.75 -8.02
C ASP A 1 -0.69 17.79 -7.32
N VAL A 2 -0.62 16.50 -7.68
CA VAL A 2 -1.51 15.45 -7.16
C VAL A 2 -1.32 15.29 -5.65
N MET A 3 -0.07 15.22 -5.19
CA MET A 3 0.22 15.04 -3.77
C MET A 3 -0.36 16.17 -2.92
N ARG A 4 -0.21 17.41 -3.39
CA ARG A 4 -0.77 18.58 -2.69
C ARG A 4 -2.29 18.49 -2.58
N ASN A 5 -2.97 18.07 -3.64
CA ASN A 5 -4.42 17.94 -3.65
C ASN A 5 -4.89 16.86 -2.66
N LEU A 6 -4.17 15.75 -2.60
CA LEU A 6 -4.48 14.67 -1.67
C LEU A 6 -4.28 15.11 -0.21
N LEU A 7 -3.18 15.84 0.07
CA LEU A 7 -2.92 16.39 1.39
C LEU A 7 -4.04 17.35 1.82
N THR A 8 -4.46 18.24 0.92
CA THR A 8 -5.54 19.18 1.18
C THR A 8 -6.83 18.44 1.50
N ARG A 9 -7.15 17.40 0.73
CA ARG A 9 -8.35 16.60 0.94
C ARG A 9 -8.37 15.95 2.32
N LEU A 10 -7.26 15.34 2.72
CA LEU A 10 -7.15 14.70 4.04
C LEU A 10 -7.21 15.72 5.17
N ARG A 11 -6.54 16.86 5.04
CA ARG A 11 -6.54 17.90 6.06
C ARG A 11 -7.90 18.56 6.24
N SER A 12 -8.74 18.53 5.23
CA SER A 12 -10.11 19.03 5.32
C SER A 12 -11.11 17.99 5.84
N GLY A 13 -10.63 16.84 6.27
CA GLY A 13 -11.50 15.78 6.81
C GLY A 13 -12.06 14.85 5.76
N GLY A 14 -11.52 14.88 4.54
CA GLY A 14 -11.98 14.03 3.45
C GLY A 14 -11.35 12.64 3.46
N LEU A 15 -11.81 11.81 2.54
CA LEU A 15 -11.34 10.44 2.33
C LEU A 15 -10.54 10.37 1.03
N VAL A 16 -9.45 9.61 1.06
CA VAL A 16 -8.64 9.35 -0.14
C VAL A 16 -8.48 7.83 -0.30
N ALA A 17 -8.74 7.33 -1.50
CA ALA A 17 -8.53 5.95 -1.87
C ALA A 17 -7.40 5.87 -2.90
N LEU A 18 -6.45 4.95 -2.69
CA LEU A 18 -5.28 4.80 -3.53
C LEU A 18 -5.03 3.32 -3.84
N LEU A 19 -4.46 3.06 -5.01
CA LEU A 19 -3.90 1.74 -5.30
C LEU A 19 -2.60 1.60 -4.50
N GLY A 20 -2.52 0.57 -3.66
CA GLY A 20 -1.44 0.42 -2.71
C GLY A 20 -0.37 -0.59 -3.08
N ASP A 21 -0.58 -1.37 -4.14
CA ASP A 21 0.31 -2.47 -4.53
C ASP A 21 1.02 -2.24 -5.87
N ARG A 22 0.89 -1.05 -6.48
CA ARG A 22 1.45 -0.78 -7.80
C ARG A 22 2.30 0.48 -7.78
N ASP A 23 3.61 0.30 -7.88
CA ASP A 23 4.54 1.40 -8.04
C ASP A 23 5.02 1.48 -9.48
N ILE A 24 4.40 2.36 -10.25
CA ILE A 24 4.78 2.59 -11.65
C ILE A 24 5.89 3.62 -11.80
N SER A 25 6.21 4.34 -10.73
CA SER A 25 7.23 5.39 -10.75
C SER A 25 8.66 4.85 -10.62
N ARG A 26 8.82 3.61 -10.16
CA ARG A 26 10.09 2.96 -9.82
C ARG A 26 10.86 3.66 -8.69
N SER A 27 10.20 4.54 -7.95
CA SER A 27 10.77 5.23 -6.79
C SER A 27 10.11 4.76 -5.48
N GLY A 28 9.45 3.62 -5.51
CA GLY A 28 8.72 3.11 -4.36
C GLY A 28 9.62 2.53 -3.27
N VAL A 29 8.96 2.09 -2.21
CA VAL A 29 9.61 1.45 -1.06
C VAL A 29 9.82 -0.03 -1.37
N THR A 30 11.02 -0.53 -1.10
CA THR A 30 11.28 -1.96 -1.17
C THR A 30 10.72 -2.64 0.08
N VAL A 31 9.85 -3.61 -0.13
CA VAL A 31 9.25 -4.41 0.95
C VAL A 31 9.47 -5.88 0.68
N ASP A 32 9.31 -6.68 1.72
CA ASP A 32 9.26 -8.13 1.58
C ASP A 32 7.81 -8.52 1.28
N PHE A 33 7.58 -9.16 0.15
CA PHE A 33 6.24 -9.53 -0.30
C PHE A 33 6.26 -10.98 -0.81
N PHE A 34 5.57 -11.85 -0.08
CA PHE A 34 5.63 -13.30 -0.31
C PHE A 34 7.06 -13.84 -0.31
N GLY A 35 7.88 -13.33 0.60
CA GLY A 35 9.25 -13.79 0.81
C GLY A 35 10.30 -13.22 -0.14
N GLU A 36 9.93 -12.30 -1.03
CA GLU A 36 10.86 -11.72 -2.00
C GLU A 36 10.75 -10.19 -2.04
N PRO A 37 11.85 -9.48 -2.32
CA PRO A 37 11.81 -8.02 -2.40
C PRO A 37 10.92 -7.54 -3.53
N ALA A 38 10.01 -6.62 -3.20
CA ALA A 38 9.07 -6.01 -4.15
C ALA A 38 9.03 -4.50 -3.92
N ALA A 39 8.63 -3.75 -4.94
CA ALA A 39 8.50 -2.30 -4.83
C ALA A 39 7.02 -1.93 -4.67
N PHE A 40 6.71 -1.25 -3.58
CA PHE A 40 5.37 -0.74 -3.29
C PHE A 40 5.39 0.78 -3.29
N PRO A 41 4.27 1.44 -3.65
CA PRO A 41 4.23 2.91 -3.64
C PRO A 41 4.36 3.47 -2.24
N ALA A 42 5.13 4.54 -2.09
CA ALA A 42 5.32 5.22 -0.81
C ALA A 42 4.16 6.15 -0.46
N GLY A 43 3.33 6.51 -1.44
CA GLY A 43 2.29 7.54 -1.30
C GLY A 43 1.33 7.36 -0.13
N PRO A 44 0.72 6.17 0.04
CA PRO A 44 -0.22 5.98 1.14
C PRO A 44 0.39 6.22 2.51
N ALA A 45 1.57 5.65 2.77
CA ALA A 45 2.26 5.84 4.05
C ALA A 45 2.73 7.29 4.24
N MET A 46 3.22 7.94 3.18
CA MET A 46 3.63 9.33 3.24
C MET A 46 2.46 10.25 3.59
N LEU A 47 1.32 10.06 2.95
CA LEU A 47 0.13 10.87 3.21
C LEU A 47 -0.35 10.70 4.64
N ALA A 48 -0.39 9.47 5.13
CA ALA A 48 -0.79 9.19 6.51
C ALA A 48 0.20 9.81 7.51
N SER A 49 1.49 9.69 7.25
CA SER A 49 2.54 10.25 8.11
C SER A 49 2.49 11.77 8.19
N LEU A 50 2.16 12.45 7.09
CA LEU A 50 2.12 13.91 7.01
C LEU A 50 0.83 14.51 7.60
N THR A 51 -0.25 13.76 7.61
CA THR A 51 -1.57 14.27 7.99
C THR A 51 -2.11 13.67 9.29
N ASP A 52 -1.46 12.65 9.81
CA ASP A 52 -1.95 11.81 10.91
C ASP A 52 -3.30 11.14 10.60
N ALA A 53 -3.68 11.07 9.34
CA ALA A 53 -4.90 10.38 8.93
C ALA A 53 -4.76 8.88 9.13
N PRO A 54 -5.80 8.21 9.63
CA PRO A 54 -5.79 6.74 9.72
C PRO A 54 -5.61 6.10 8.34
N LEU A 55 -4.80 5.06 8.27
CA LEU A 55 -4.50 4.34 7.04
C LEU A 55 -4.98 2.89 7.16
N PHE A 56 -5.82 2.45 6.23
CA PHE A 56 -6.38 1.11 6.23
C PHE A 56 -6.07 0.41 4.93
N PRO A 57 -5.45 -0.78 4.95
CA PRO A 57 -5.38 -1.63 3.76
C PRO A 57 -6.77 -2.15 3.43
N VAL A 58 -7.08 -2.22 2.14
CA VAL A 58 -8.34 -2.80 1.66
C VAL A 58 -7.99 -3.89 0.66
N THR A 59 -8.50 -5.09 0.88
CA THR A 59 -8.36 -6.21 -0.04
C THR A 59 -9.71 -6.52 -0.67
N MET A 60 -9.70 -7.01 -1.89
CA MET A 60 -10.93 -7.27 -2.63
C MET A 60 -10.94 -8.69 -3.18
N HIS A 61 -12.12 -9.27 -3.20
CA HIS A 61 -12.35 -10.57 -3.83
C HIS A 61 -13.79 -10.65 -4.34
N TYR A 62 -14.10 -11.71 -5.06
CA TYR A 62 -15.43 -11.94 -5.57
C TYR A 62 -16.06 -13.12 -4.88
N GLU A 63 -17.37 -12.97 -4.59
CA GLU A 63 -18.23 -14.07 -4.16
C GLU A 63 -19.36 -14.20 -5.18
N GLY A 64 -19.22 -15.13 -6.13
CA GLY A 64 -20.10 -15.18 -7.29
C GLY A 64 -19.91 -13.93 -8.15
N SER A 65 -20.98 -13.18 -8.36
CA SER A 65 -20.95 -11.92 -9.12
C SER A 65 -20.78 -10.68 -8.23
N ARG A 66 -20.63 -10.88 -6.90
CA ARG A 66 -20.51 -9.77 -5.95
C ARG A 66 -19.05 -9.45 -5.69
N ALA A 67 -18.70 -8.17 -5.74
CA ALA A 67 -17.39 -7.70 -5.31
C ALA A 67 -17.43 -7.40 -3.81
N ILE A 68 -16.49 -7.98 -3.07
CA ILE A 68 -16.38 -7.81 -1.62
C ILE A 68 -15.09 -7.05 -1.33
N ALA A 69 -15.22 -5.95 -0.59
CA ALA A 69 -14.08 -5.18 -0.09
C ALA A 69 -13.93 -5.46 1.40
N VAL A 70 -12.76 -5.90 1.82
CA VAL A 70 -12.46 -6.15 3.23
C VAL A 70 -11.51 -5.07 3.71
N ILE A 71 -11.94 -4.28 4.70
CA ILE A 71 -11.09 -3.29 5.34
C ILE A 71 -10.30 -4.00 6.44
N GLN A 72 -8.98 -4.03 6.27
CA GLN A 72 -8.09 -4.66 7.22
C GLN A 72 -7.83 -3.71 8.40
N ASP A 73 -7.12 -4.21 9.41
CA ASP A 73 -6.79 -3.41 10.58
C ASP A 73 -5.94 -2.18 10.21
N GLN A 74 -6.14 -1.11 10.96
CA GLN A 74 -5.40 0.13 10.75
C GLN A 74 -3.89 -0.10 10.85
N ILE A 75 -3.15 0.48 9.93
CA ILE A 75 -1.69 0.44 9.93
C ILE A 75 -1.18 1.22 11.14
N GLN A 76 -0.25 0.63 11.90
CA GLN A 76 0.34 1.27 13.07
C GLN A 76 1.45 2.22 12.65
N VAL A 77 1.47 3.42 13.23
CA VAL A 77 2.55 4.37 13.02
C VAL A 77 3.64 4.11 14.06
N PRO A 78 4.86 3.73 13.63
CA PRO A 78 5.94 3.47 14.58
C PRO A 78 6.55 4.79 15.05
N GLU A 79 5.95 5.44 16.03
CA GLU A 79 6.35 6.77 16.48
C GLU A 79 7.76 6.80 17.08
N PHE A 80 8.26 5.65 17.52
CA PHE A 80 9.63 5.52 18.03
C PHE A 80 10.71 5.57 16.95
N LEU A 81 10.32 5.46 15.66
CA LEU A 81 11.25 5.55 14.53
C LEU A 81 11.31 6.96 13.96
N PRO A 82 12.45 7.37 13.39
CA PRO A 82 12.51 8.61 12.61
C PRO A 82 11.49 8.60 11.46
N LYS A 83 10.98 9.77 11.11
CA LYS A 83 9.91 9.88 10.10
C LYS A 83 10.22 9.16 8.79
N ARG A 84 11.45 9.25 8.33
CA ARG A 84 11.90 8.63 7.09
C ARG A 84 11.79 7.09 7.14
N GLU A 85 12.04 6.51 8.30
CA GLU A 85 11.93 5.06 8.50
C GLU A 85 10.49 4.61 8.73
N ARG A 86 9.62 5.52 9.18
CA ARG A 86 8.20 5.22 9.37
C ARG A 86 7.52 4.83 8.07
N VAL A 87 7.81 5.53 6.99
CA VAL A 87 7.19 5.25 5.67
C VAL A 87 7.52 3.83 5.22
N ALA A 88 8.77 3.43 5.33
CA ALA A 88 9.18 2.07 4.96
C ALA A 88 8.49 1.02 5.83
N HIS A 89 8.45 1.25 7.14
CA HIS A 89 7.85 0.32 8.09
C HIS A 89 6.34 0.20 7.89
N MET A 90 5.65 1.31 7.65
CA MET A 90 4.21 1.33 7.39
C MET A 90 3.89 0.66 6.05
N THR A 91 4.72 0.88 5.03
CA THR A 91 4.55 0.24 3.72
C THR A 91 4.74 -1.27 3.84
N GLN A 92 5.68 -1.73 4.66
CA GLN A 92 5.84 -3.16 4.93
C GLN A 92 4.59 -3.75 5.60
N GLN A 93 3.95 -3.03 6.51
CA GLN A 93 2.70 -3.48 7.11
C GLN A 93 1.59 -3.60 6.07
N ILE A 94 1.52 -2.66 5.11
CA ILE A 94 0.55 -2.72 4.02
C ILE A 94 0.78 -3.99 3.20
N ALA A 95 2.02 -4.29 2.85
CA ALA A 95 2.37 -5.50 2.10
C ALA A 95 1.92 -6.75 2.84
N GLY A 96 2.16 -6.83 4.14
CA GLY A 96 1.73 -7.96 4.97
C GLY A 96 0.21 -8.12 4.98
N ALA A 97 -0.53 -7.03 5.07
CA ALA A 97 -1.99 -7.07 5.03
C ALA A 97 -2.50 -7.55 3.66
N PHE A 98 -1.85 -7.12 2.58
CA PHE A 98 -2.21 -7.57 1.23
C PHE A 98 -1.92 -9.06 1.03
N GLU A 99 -0.80 -9.57 1.58
CA GLU A 99 -0.50 -11.00 1.54
C GLU A 99 -1.65 -11.83 2.11
N VAL A 100 -2.19 -11.41 3.25
CA VAL A 100 -3.30 -12.12 3.89
C VAL A 100 -4.52 -12.18 2.97
N GLY A 101 -4.91 -11.05 2.39
CA GLY A 101 -6.07 -10.99 1.50
C GLY A 101 -5.87 -11.78 0.21
N ILE A 102 -4.68 -11.66 -0.39
CA ILE A 102 -4.36 -12.38 -1.63
C ILE A 102 -4.30 -13.88 -1.38
N ASP A 103 -3.69 -14.30 -0.27
CA ASP A 103 -3.55 -15.71 0.08
C ASP A 103 -4.90 -16.40 0.25
N GLN A 104 -5.91 -15.67 0.71
CA GLN A 104 -7.27 -16.18 0.85
C GLN A 104 -8.01 -16.29 -0.50
N HIS A 105 -7.68 -15.43 -1.46
CA HIS A 105 -8.36 -15.38 -2.76
C HIS A 105 -7.36 -15.08 -3.87
N PRO A 106 -6.35 -15.96 -4.10
CA PRO A 106 -5.30 -15.67 -5.07
C PRO A 106 -5.82 -15.57 -6.50
N GLU A 107 -6.91 -16.24 -6.81
CA GLU A 107 -7.54 -16.22 -8.13
C GLU A 107 -8.11 -14.84 -8.51
N ASP A 108 -8.36 -13.99 -7.51
CA ASP A 108 -8.96 -12.67 -7.71
C ASP A 108 -7.92 -11.55 -7.78
N TRP A 109 -6.64 -11.87 -7.61
CA TRP A 109 -5.57 -10.87 -7.68
C TRP A 109 -4.88 -10.90 -9.04
N HIS A 110 -4.89 -9.75 -9.70
CA HIS A 110 -4.30 -9.60 -11.03
C HIS A 110 -3.21 -8.54 -10.99
N MET A 111 -1.96 -8.95 -11.22
CA MET A 111 -0.82 -8.04 -11.22
C MET A 111 -0.07 -8.15 -12.55
N LEU A 112 -0.25 -7.13 -13.39
CA LEU A 112 0.37 -7.08 -14.70
C LEU A 112 1.72 -6.35 -14.72
N GLN A 113 2.04 -5.60 -13.65
CA GLN A 113 3.32 -4.92 -13.51
C GLN A 113 4.34 -5.82 -12.83
N GLN A 114 5.61 -5.57 -13.11
CA GLN A 114 6.72 -6.28 -12.47
C GLN A 114 7.01 -5.62 -11.12
N ILE A 115 6.35 -6.08 -10.06
CA ILE A 115 6.52 -5.52 -8.72
C ILE A 115 7.70 -6.13 -7.97
N TRP A 116 8.04 -7.40 -8.23
CA TRP A 116 9.22 -8.00 -7.62
C TRP A 116 10.49 -7.54 -8.31
N LEU A 117 11.50 -7.20 -7.50
CA LEU A 117 12.76 -6.69 -8.04
C LEU A 117 13.48 -7.72 -8.91
N ALA A 118 13.34 -9.00 -8.60
CA ALA A 118 13.93 -10.08 -9.38
C ALA A 118 13.39 -10.16 -10.82
N ASP A 119 12.17 -9.70 -11.04
CA ASP A 119 11.54 -9.71 -12.37
C ASP A 119 11.92 -8.50 -13.22
N ARG A 120 12.53 -7.49 -12.61
CA ARG A 120 12.94 -6.28 -13.30
C ARG A 120 14.30 -6.48 -13.94
N GLY A 121 14.45 -6.06 -15.19
CA GLY A 121 15.75 -6.12 -15.84
C GLY A 121 16.78 -5.21 -15.20
N PRO A 122 18.04 -5.27 -15.68
CA PRO A 122 19.09 -4.37 -15.19
C PRO A 122 18.70 -2.92 -15.39
N GLN A 123 19.04 -2.06 -14.43
CA GLN A 123 18.74 -0.64 -14.46
C GLN A 123 19.98 0.18 -14.82
#